data_5c3cb1e3347a9ad08d8f77749909cc26
#
_entry.id   5c3cb1e3347a9ad08d8f77749909cc26
#
_cell.length_a   1.000
_cell.length_b   1.000
_cell.length_c   1.000
_cell.angle_alpha   90.00
_cell.angle_beta   90.00
_cell.angle_gamma   90.00
#
_symmetry.space_group_name_H-M   'P 1'
#
loop_
_entity.id
_entity.type
_entity.pdbx_description
1 polymer ?
#
loop_
_entity_poly.entity_id
_entity_poly.type
_entity_poly.pdbx_seq_one_letter_code
_entity_poly.pdbx_strand_id
1 'polypeptide(L)'
;MILLTGATGYIGSHIWIELLACSFQVVGVDNLSNSSLDRLGEISSISGKSPIFIEGDIRDKLLLTSIFSKYPITHVIHLAGLKDVGESMVKQRQYLDVNVGGLRNLLEIMREHNCLKIVFSSSAAVYGESAPSPISEQSIPAPSNYYGETKLEGEELLAEESNRVPAINSVSLRYFNVAGSHPSGLLFDNVLASSNSLFSEITKVLIGENNSLSIYGDDWGTRDGTCIRDYLHVSDLAKGHLNALKLLDGAADGSFTLNLGSGVGQTVYEVVSAYEGIAGRKIPWKVVSRRVGDVGVSFADTRLCTQVMGWSPKKTLSDICIDNYRTCSK
;
A
#
# COMPACT_ATOMS: atom_id res chain seq x y z
N MET A 1 19.92 8.34 6.51
CA MET A 1 18.54 8.85 6.70
C MET A 1 17.63 8.30 5.59
N ILE A 2 16.36 8.06 5.85
CA ILE A 2 15.38 7.55 4.87
C ILE A 2 14.50 8.70 4.39
N LEU A 3 14.31 8.83 3.08
CA LEU A 3 13.24 9.65 2.50
C LEU A 3 12.00 8.77 2.34
N LEU A 4 10.88 9.18 2.93
CA LEU A 4 9.57 8.54 2.79
C LEU A 4 8.64 9.48 2.03
N THR A 5 8.25 9.13 0.80
CA THR A 5 7.28 9.90 0.02
C THR A 5 5.88 9.31 0.17
N GLY A 6 4.83 10.12 0.10
CA GLY A 6 3.48 9.71 0.46
C GLY A 6 3.36 9.46 1.98
N ALA A 7 4.12 10.23 2.74
CA ALA A 7 4.44 9.94 4.15
C ALA A 7 3.25 10.07 5.10
N THR A 8 2.30 10.96 4.82
CA THR A 8 1.10 11.18 5.64
C THR A 8 -0.11 10.38 5.14
N GLY A 9 0.04 9.61 4.05
CA GLY A 9 -0.97 8.67 3.58
C GLY A 9 -1.19 7.51 4.57
N TYR A 10 -2.23 6.71 4.34
CA TYR A 10 -2.59 5.56 5.18
C TYR A 10 -1.42 4.60 5.40
N ILE A 11 -0.79 4.12 4.33
CA ILE A 11 0.34 3.19 4.41
C ILE A 11 1.60 3.91 4.90
N GLY A 12 1.89 5.11 4.38
CA GLY A 12 3.09 5.88 4.71
C GLY A 12 3.22 6.17 6.20
N SER A 13 2.14 6.58 6.84
CA SER A 13 2.11 6.88 8.27
C SER A 13 2.40 5.65 9.15
N HIS A 14 1.89 4.46 8.78
CA HIS A 14 2.20 3.21 9.48
C HIS A 14 3.67 2.80 9.30
N ILE A 15 4.21 2.93 8.09
CA ILE A 15 5.64 2.68 7.82
C ILE A 15 6.50 3.65 8.63
N TRP A 16 6.11 4.92 8.70
CA TRP A 16 6.86 5.92 9.46
C TRP A 16 6.97 5.57 10.94
N ILE A 17 5.87 5.12 11.55
CA ILE A 17 5.86 4.65 12.95
C ILE A 17 6.83 3.48 13.14
N GLU A 18 6.78 2.47 12.29
CA GLU A 18 7.67 1.30 12.37
C GLU A 18 9.15 1.69 12.17
N LEU A 19 9.45 2.62 11.24
CA LEU A 19 10.79 3.15 11.06
C LEU A 19 11.30 3.89 12.30
N LEU A 20 10.45 4.74 12.89
CA LEU A 20 10.78 5.45 14.12
C LEU A 20 10.98 4.49 15.30
N ALA A 21 10.17 3.44 15.42
CA ALA A 21 10.33 2.40 16.43
C ALA A 21 11.69 1.68 16.31
N CYS A 22 12.16 1.46 15.08
CA CYS A 22 13.48 0.90 14.79
C CYS A 22 14.63 1.95 14.83
N SER A 23 14.36 3.15 15.33
CA SER A 23 15.35 4.25 15.47
C SER A 23 15.95 4.76 14.16
N PHE A 24 15.28 4.55 13.03
CA PHE A 24 15.67 5.20 11.79
C PHE A 24 15.41 6.71 11.85
N GLN A 25 16.29 7.48 11.22
CA GLN A 25 16.06 8.89 10.92
C GLN A 25 15.27 8.96 9.60
N VAL A 26 14.12 9.63 9.61
CA VAL A 26 13.19 9.71 8.47
C VAL A 26 12.85 11.16 8.20
N VAL A 27 12.86 11.55 6.93
CA VAL A 27 12.21 12.76 6.44
C VAL A 27 11.03 12.33 5.56
N GLY A 28 9.83 12.78 5.91
CA GLY A 28 8.60 12.49 5.16
C GLY A 28 8.27 13.63 4.20
N VAL A 29 7.82 13.28 2.99
CA VAL A 29 7.32 14.22 1.98
C VAL A 29 5.93 13.80 1.54
N ASP A 30 5.00 14.74 1.50
CA ASP A 30 3.63 14.53 1.00
C ASP A 30 3.06 15.86 0.51
N ASN A 31 2.24 15.85 -0.54
CA ASN A 31 1.57 17.04 -1.05
C ASN A 31 0.17 17.24 -0.46
N LEU A 32 -0.22 16.39 0.48
CA LEU A 32 -1.49 16.42 1.21
C LEU A 32 -2.75 16.33 0.32
N SER A 33 -2.62 15.85 -0.92
CA SER A 33 -3.75 15.77 -1.85
C SER A 33 -4.84 14.80 -1.40
N ASN A 34 -4.50 13.78 -0.61
CA ASN A 34 -5.43 12.77 -0.07
C ASN A 34 -5.12 12.38 1.38
N SER A 35 -4.36 13.21 2.08
CA SER A 35 -3.97 13.04 3.48
C SER A 35 -4.09 14.37 4.23
N SER A 36 -3.70 14.42 5.51
CA SER A 36 -3.82 15.59 6.37
C SER A 36 -2.59 15.74 7.26
N LEU A 37 -2.27 16.97 7.65
CA LEU A 37 -1.22 17.29 8.63
C LEU A 37 -1.50 16.69 10.02
N ASP A 38 -2.75 16.37 10.35
CA ASP A 38 -3.13 15.73 11.62
C ASP A 38 -2.38 14.41 11.84
N ARG A 39 -2.05 13.72 10.73
CA ARG A 39 -1.24 12.50 10.76
C ARG A 39 0.10 12.66 11.48
N LEU A 40 0.70 13.83 11.43
CA LEU A 40 1.96 14.10 12.13
C LEU A 40 1.79 14.07 13.64
N GLY A 41 0.65 14.59 14.14
CA GLY A 41 0.27 14.50 15.54
C GLY A 41 0.01 13.07 16.00
N GLU A 42 -0.68 12.27 15.18
CA GLU A 42 -0.94 10.85 15.43
C GLU A 42 0.37 10.04 15.47
N ILE A 43 1.27 10.25 14.48
CA ILE A 43 2.60 9.62 14.43
C ILE A 43 3.41 10.00 15.68
N SER A 44 3.42 11.28 16.05
CA SER A 44 4.13 11.75 17.24
C SER A 44 3.59 11.12 18.52
N SER A 45 2.28 11.04 18.65
CA SER A 45 1.61 10.45 19.83
C SER A 45 1.89 8.97 19.99
N ILE A 46 1.97 8.23 18.88
CA ILE A 46 2.24 6.79 18.88
C ILE A 46 3.72 6.49 19.08
N SER A 47 4.60 7.21 18.37
CA SER A 47 6.03 6.92 18.35
C SER A 47 6.82 7.58 19.49
N GLY A 48 6.25 8.61 20.13
CA GLY A 48 6.95 9.48 21.09
C GLY A 48 8.04 10.36 20.45
N LYS A 49 8.06 10.47 19.11
CA LYS A 49 9.08 11.22 18.37
C LYS A 49 8.42 12.24 17.44
N SER A 50 9.04 13.41 17.29
CA SER A 50 8.57 14.42 16.34
C SER A 50 9.00 14.06 14.93
N PRO A 51 8.06 13.87 13.97
CA PRO A 51 8.39 13.59 12.58
C PRO A 51 9.00 14.83 11.89
N ILE A 52 10.02 14.61 11.04
CA ILE A 52 10.55 15.65 10.15
C ILE A 52 9.74 15.59 8.86
N PHE A 53 8.90 16.59 8.62
CA PHE A 53 7.99 16.64 7.49
C PHE A 53 8.27 17.82 6.57
N ILE A 54 8.12 17.62 5.28
CA ILE A 54 8.19 18.63 4.23
C ILE A 54 6.96 18.47 3.36
N GLU A 55 6.13 19.50 3.30
CA GLU A 55 5.02 19.56 2.35
C GLU A 55 5.56 19.81 0.94
N GLY A 56 5.20 18.94 -0.01
CA GLY A 56 5.65 19.09 -1.38
C GLY A 56 5.30 17.94 -2.31
N ASP A 57 5.44 18.20 -3.58
CA ASP A 57 5.09 17.28 -4.66
C ASP A 57 6.36 16.63 -5.24
N ILE A 58 6.33 15.32 -5.46
CA ILE A 58 7.46 14.56 -6.05
C ILE A 58 7.76 14.95 -7.50
N ARG A 59 6.87 15.70 -8.15
CA ARG A 59 7.11 16.26 -9.49
C ARG A 59 7.99 17.52 -9.46
N ASP A 60 8.16 18.13 -8.29
CA ASP A 60 9.02 19.30 -8.11
C ASP A 60 10.48 18.88 -7.89
N LYS A 61 11.28 18.89 -8.95
CA LYS A 61 12.70 18.58 -8.92
C LYS A 61 13.50 19.50 -8.02
N LEU A 62 13.16 20.78 -7.94
CA LEU A 62 13.89 21.74 -7.10
C LEU A 62 13.70 21.42 -5.62
N LEU A 63 12.47 21.06 -5.24
CA LEU A 63 12.18 20.59 -3.90
C LEU A 63 12.97 19.33 -3.57
N LEU A 64 12.91 18.30 -4.44
CA LEU A 64 13.65 17.06 -4.23
C LEU A 64 15.15 17.31 -4.10
N THR A 65 15.76 18.11 -4.99
CA THR A 65 17.16 18.50 -4.91
C THR A 65 17.50 19.18 -3.58
N SER A 66 16.64 20.07 -3.09
CA SER A 66 16.82 20.76 -1.80
C SER A 66 16.82 19.78 -0.63
N ILE A 67 15.94 18.76 -0.67
CA ILE A 67 15.83 17.71 0.36
C ILE A 67 17.12 16.87 0.39
N PHE A 68 17.56 16.36 -0.76
CA PHE A 68 18.77 15.55 -0.84
C PHE A 68 20.04 16.33 -0.50
N SER A 69 20.07 17.65 -0.78
CA SER A 69 21.18 18.53 -0.38
C SER A 69 21.20 18.80 1.12
N LYS A 70 20.03 18.89 1.76
CA LYS A 70 19.91 19.22 3.19
C LYS A 70 20.09 18.00 4.09
N TYR A 71 19.64 16.83 3.64
CA TYR A 71 19.63 15.62 4.46
C TYR A 71 20.49 14.52 3.84
N PRO A 72 21.26 13.76 4.65
CA PRO A 72 22.08 12.65 4.16
C PRO A 72 21.21 11.41 3.83
N ILE A 73 20.41 11.52 2.76
CA ILE A 73 19.51 10.45 2.33
C ILE A 73 20.31 9.28 1.76
N THR A 74 20.10 8.10 2.30
CA THR A 74 20.75 6.86 1.87
C THR A 74 19.76 5.85 1.25
N HIS A 75 18.49 5.96 1.60
CA HIS A 75 17.42 5.09 1.13
C HIS A 75 16.17 5.90 0.85
N VAL A 76 15.38 5.43 -0.10
CA VAL A 76 14.05 5.96 -0.39
C VAL A 76 13.00 4.87 -0.18
N ILE A 77 11.87 5.21 0.45
CA ILE A 77 10.63 4.44 0.39
C ILE A 77 9.62 5.29 -0.37
N HIS A 78 9.25 4.84 -1.56
CA HIS A 78 8.42 5.60 -2.48
C HIS A 78 6.99 5.07 -2.51
N LEU A 79 6.07 5.82 -1.86
CA LEU A 79 4.64 5.51 -1.79
C LEU A 79 3.78 6.58 -2.48
N ALA A 80 4.33 7.78 -2.68
CA ALA A 80 3.60 8.87 -3.32
C ALA A 80 3.08 8.45 -4.69
N GLY A 81 1.78 8.63 -4.91
CA GLY A 81 1.12 8.27 -6.15
C GLY A 81 -0.40 8.23 -6.00
N LEU A 82 -1.08 8.37 -7.12
CA LEU A 82 -2.53 8.20 -7.24
C LEU A 82 -2.85 6.70 -7.29
N LYS A 83 -3.93 6.26 -6.60
CA LYS A 83 -4.22 4.84 -6.37
C LYS A 83 -5.63 4.38 -6.74
N ASP A 84 -6.55 5.29 -7.06
CA ASP A 84 -7.93 4.92 -7.38
C ASP A 84 -8.02 4.32 -8.79
N VAL A 85 -8.46 3.06 -8.86
CA VAL A 85 -8.56 2.31 -10.12
C VAL A 85 -9.60 2.93 -11.05
N GLY A 86 -10.76 3.33 -10.54
CA GLY A 86 -11.83 3.93 -11.34
C GLY A 86 -11.43 5.29 -11.89
N GLU A 87 -10.83 6.14 -11.03
CA GLU A 87 -10.32 7.44 -11.43
C GLU A 87 -9.21 7.32 -12.49
N SER A 88 -8.35 6.31 -12.40
CA SER A 88 -7.24 6.09 -13.32
C SER A 88 -7.70 5.93 -14.77
N MET A 89 -8.87 5.33 -14.98
CA MET A 89 -9.45 5.12 -16.32
C MET A 89 -9.88 6.44 -17.00
N VAL A 90 -10.20 7.45 -16.20
CA VAL A 90 -10.68 8.77 -16.68
C VAL A 90 -9.56 9.80 -16.70
N LYS A 91 -8.63 9.75 -15.73
CA LYS A 91 -7.54 10.73 -15.54
C LYS A 91 -6.15 10.16 -15.91
N GLN A 92 -6.05 9.38 -16.98
CA GLN A 92 -4.83 8.67 -17.38
C GLN A 92 -3.58 9.57 -17.40
N ARG A 93 -3.68 10.75 -18.03
CA ARG A 93 -2.55 11.68 -18.11
C ARG A 93 -2.04 12.13 -16.73
N GLN A 94 -2.96 12.35 -15.78
CA GLN A 94 -2.59 12.74 -14.41
C GLN A 94 -1.90 11.59 -13.69
N TYR A 95 -2.40 10.34 -13.88
CA TYR A 95 -1.78 9.15 -13.30
C TYR A 95 -0.37 8.91 -13.86
N LEU A 96 -0.19 9.09 -15.17
CA LEU A 96 1.14 8.99 -15.79
C LEU A 96 2.10 10.05 -15.25
N ASP A 97 1.65 11.30 -15.18
CA ASP A 97 2.46 12.43 -14.71
C ASP A 97 2.89 12.26 -13.24
N VAL A 98 1.96 11.87 -12.36
CA VAL A 98 2.24 11.70 -10.94
C VAL A 98 3.01 10.41 -10.67
N ASN A 99 2.49 9.25 -11.12
CA ASN A 99 3.03 7.95 -10.72
C ASN A 99 4.35 7.61 -11.43
N VAL A 100 4.45 7.95 -12.71
CA VAL A 100 5.63 7.63 -13.53
C VAL A 100 6.56 8.83 -13.64
N GLY A 101 6.03 10.02 -13.96
CA GLY A 101 6.80 11.26 -14.03
C GLY A 101 7.47 11.60 -12.71
N GLY A 102 6.72 11.52 -11.61
CA GLY A 102 7.24 11.73 -10.26
C GLY A 102 8.35 10.75 -9.89
N LEU A 103 8.19 9.45 -10.21
CA LEU A 103 9.22 8.43 -9.99
C LEU A 103 10.48 8.72 -10.83
N ARG A 104 10.33 9.10 -12.11
CA ARG A 104 11.48 9.47 -12.98
C ARG A 104 12.28 10.62 -12.38
N ASN A 105 11.62 11.67 -11.92
CA ASN A 105 12.26 12.80 -11.25
C ASN A 105 13.02 12.34 -10.00
N LEU A 106 12.39 11.52 -9.17
CA LEU A 106 13.01 11.00 -7.95
C LEU A 106 14.26 10.18 -8.26
N LEU A 107 14.22 9.28 -9.23
CA LEU A 107 15.34 8.43 -9.64
C LEU A 107 16.52 9.26 -10.20
N GLU A 108 16.23 10.32 -10.96
CA GLU A 108 17.23 11.26 -11.45
C GLU A 108 17.98 11.94 -10.29
N ILE A 109 17.24 12.51 -9.32
CA ILE A 109 17.81 13.19 -8.16
C ILE A 109 18.52 12.20 -7.22
N MET A 110 18.00 11.00 -7.03
CA MET A 110 18.68 9.93 -6.28
C MET A 110 20.06 9.63 -6.86
N ARG A 111 20.16 9.54 -8.19
CA ARG A 111 21.42 9.30 -8.89
C ARG A 111 22.40 10.44 -8.71
N GLU A 112 21.96 11.70 -8.90
CA GLU A 112 22.77 12.90 -8.73
C GLU A 112 23.37 12.99 -7.32
N HIS A 113 22.65 12.52 -6.31
CA HIS A 113 23.08 12.52 -4.90
C HIS A 113 23.64 11.18 -4.40
N ASN A 114 23.93 10.23 -5.31
CA ASN A 114 24.48 8.91 -4.98
C ASN A 114 23.65 8.13 -3.94
N CYS A 115 22.32 8.31 -3.94
CA CYS A 115 21.37 7.52 -3.17
C CYS A 115 20.87 6.37 -4.06
N LEU A 116 21.40 5.17 -3.86
CA LEU A 116 21.24 4.06 -4.81
C LEU A 116 20.33 2.93 -4.30
N LYS A 117 19.46 3.22 -3.33
CA LYS A 117 18.58 2.20 -2.72
C LYS A 117 17.14 2.69 -2.62
N ILE A 118 16.19 1.95 -3.20
CA ILE A 118 14.77 2.32 -3.19
C ILE A 118 13.86 1.11 -2.93
N VAL A 119 12.87 1.29 -2.05
CA VAL A 119 11.70 0.43 -1.92
C VAL A 119 10.52 1.11 -2.60
N PHE A 120 9.90 0.43 -3.54
CA PHE A 120 8.82 0.96 -4.36
C PHE A 120 7.48 0.29 -4.03
N SER A 121 6.46 1.11 -3.84
CA SER A 121 5.06 0.68 -3.70
C SER A 121 4.50 0.27 -5.06
N SER A 122 4.57 -1.00 -5.39
CA SER A 122 3.84 -1.59 -6.50
C SER A 122 2.48 -2.15 -6.05
N SER A 123 1.79 -2.87 -6.90
CA SER A 123 0.43 -3.35 -6.64
C SER A 123 0.15 -4.67 -7.33
N ALA A 124 -0.70 -5.52 -6.73
CA ALA A 124 -1.25 -6.70 -7.40
C ALA A 124 -2.09 -6.36 -8.64
N ALA A 125 -2.48 -5.09 -8.82
CA ALA A 125 -3.18 -4.62 -10.03
C ALA A 125 -2.35 -4.81 -11.32
N VAL A 126 -1.02 -4.99 -11.22
CA VAL A 126 -0.15 -5.31 -12.36
C VAL A 126 -0.46 -6.68 -12.98
N TYR A 127 -1.03 -7.61 -12.22
CA TYR A 127 -1.36 -8.96 -12.72
C TYR A 127 -2.62 -9.01 -13.58
N GLY A 128 -3.54 -8.05 -13.41
CA GLY A 128 -4.82 -8.03 -14.10
C GLY A 128 -5.75 -9.17 -13.68
N GLU A 129 -6.64 -9.57 -14.61
CA GLU A 129 -7.75 -10.49 -14.32
C GLU A 129 -7.40 -11.97 -14.59
N SER A 130 -6.38 -12.24 -15.40
CA SER A 130 -6.11 -13.59 -15.92
C SER A 130 -5.13 -14.41 -15.07
N ALA A 131 -4.47 -13.81 -14.09
CA ALA A 131 -3.49 -14.50 -13.26
C ALA A 131 -4.17 -15.51 -12.31
N PRO A 132 -3.81 -16.81 -12.37
CA PRO A 132 -4.41 -17.81 -11.48
C PRO A 132 -3.93 -17.64 -10.04
N SER A 133 -4.86 -17.71 -9.08
CA SER A 133 -4.53 -17.65 -7.65
C SER A 133 -4.20 -19.07 -7.10
N PRO A 134 -3.21 -19.18 -6.17
CA PRO A 134 -2.38 -18.12 -5.60
C PRO A 134 -1.44 -17.50 -6.65
N ILE A 135 -1.43 -16.14 -6.75
CA ILE A 135 -0.69 -15.41 -7.76
C ILE A 135 0.78 -15.31 -7.34
N SER A 136 1.68 -15.87 -8.14
CA SER A 136 3.12 -15.76 -7.91
C SER A 136 3.74 -14.61 -8.71
N GLU A 137 4.94 -14.18 -8.33
CA GLU A 137 5.71 -13.15 -9.04
C GLU A 137 6.12 -13.57 -10.45
N GLN A 138 6.07 -14.87 -10.77
CA GLN A 138 6.31 -15.42 -12.12
C GLN A 138 5.10 -15.25 -13.05
N SER A 139 3.92 -14.89 -12.52
CA SER A 139 2.76 -14.60 -13.35
C SER A 139 3.05 -13.41 -14.26
N ILE A 140 2.73 -13.55 -15.55
CA ILE A 140 2.96 -12.49 -16.53
C ILE A 140 2.08 -11.30 -16.20
N PRO A 141 2.65 -10.10 -16.01
CA PRO A 141 1.87 -8.89 -15.78
C PRO A 141 0.98 -8.58 -17.00
N ALA A 142 -0.30 -8.31 -16.73
CA ALA A 142 -1.29 -7.96 -17.75
C ALA A 142 -2.35 -7.03 -17.11
N PRO A 143 -1.98 -5.80 -16.71
CA PRO A 143 -2.86 -4.90 -15.99
C PRO A 143 -4.14 -4.62 -16.79
N SER A 144 -5.29 -4.65 -16.12
CA SER A 144 -6.61 -4.40 -16.70
C SER A 144 -7.11 -2.96 -16.48
N ASN A 145 -6.28 -2.11 -15.85
CA ASN A 145 -6.59 -0.73 -15.56
C ASN A 145 -5.34 0.16 -15.58
N TYR A 146 -5.54 1.44 -15.82
CA TYR A 146 -4.43 2.37 -16.02
C TYR A 146 -3.54 2.56 -14.77
N TYR A 147 -4.12 2.47 -13.57
CA TYR A 147 -3.32 2.46 -12.33
C TYR A 147 -2.32 1.29 -12.32
N GLY A 148 -2.76 0.07 -12.66
CA GLY A 148 -1.89 -1.09 -12.78
C GLY A 148 -0.81 -0.90 -13.84
N GLU A 149 -1.13 -0.29 -15.00
CA GLU A 149 -0.17 0.06 -16.03
C GLU A 149 0.92 0.99 -15.50
N THR A 150 0.55 2.08 -14.77
CA THR A 150 1.55 2.99 -14.19
C THR A 150 2.43 2.34 -13.14
N LYS A 151 1.92 1.35 -12.39
CA LYS A 151 2.75 0.58 -11.44
C LYS A 151 3.71 -0.36 -12.14
N LEU A 152 3.26 -1.03 -13.20
CA LEU A 152 4.13 -1.86 -14.03
C LEU A 152 5.24 -1.04 -14.69
N GLU A 153 4.90 0.13 -15.28
CA GLU A 153 5.91 1.04 -15.85
C GLU A 153 6.94 1.49 -14.79
N GLY A 154 6.49 1.71 -13.55
CA GLY A 154 7.39 2.00 -12.43
C GLY A 154 8.37 0.85 -12.12
N GLU A 155 7.91 -0.41 -12.17
CA GLU A 155 8.78 -1.58 -12.00
C GLU A 155 9.80 -1.71 -13.15
N GLU A 156 9.37 -1.45 -14.40
CA GLU A 156 10.23 -1.47 -15.58
C GLU A 156 11.31 -0.39 -15.50
N LEU A 157 10.97 0.83 -15.08
CA LEU A 157 11.95 1.89 -14.84
C LEU A 157 13.00 1.49 -13.80
N LEU A 158 12.59 0.86 -12.70
CA LEU A 158 13.52 0.40 -11.68
C LEU A 158 14.42 -0.73 -12.19
N ALA A 159 13.89 -1.64 -13.00
CA ALA A 159 14.68 -2.67 -13.67
C ALA A 159 15.70 -2.07 -14.64
N GLU A 160 15.34 -1.03 -15.40
CA GLU A 160 16.27 -0.29 -16.25
C GLU A 160 17.38 0.40 -15.41
N GLU A 161 17.01 1.05 -14.30
CA GLU A 161 17.96 1.73 -13.43
C GLU A 161 18.96 0.78 -12.76
N SER A 162 18.58 -0.47 -12.53
CA SER A 162 19.46 -1.49 -11.97
C SER A 162 20.58 -1.93 -12.96
N ASN A 163 20.39 -1.68 -14.26
CA ASN A 163 21.37 -1.98 -15.29
C ASN A 163 22.27 -0.79 -15.65
N ARG A 164 22.10 0.37 -15.03
CA ARG A 164 22.95 1.56 -15.25
C ARG A 164 24.16 1.57 -14.31
N VAL A 165 25.09 2.49 -14.54
CA VAL A 165 26.28 2.69 -13.70
C VAL A 165 26.30 4.14 -13.22
N PRO A 166 26.24 4.39 -11.87
CA PRO A 166 26.01 3.40 -10.81
C PRO A 166 24.58 2.84 -10.85
N ALA A 167 24.41 1.58 -10.47
CA ALA A 167 23.12 0.92 -10.42
C ALA A 167 22.27 1.42 -9.23
N ILE A 168 20.97 1.60 -9.44
CA ILE A 168 20.01 1.78 -8.34
C ILE A 168 19.43 0.41 -8.01
N ASN A 169 19.67 -0.07 -6.79
CA ASN A 169 19.10 -1.29 -6.27
C ASN A 169 17.68 -1.04 -5.77
N SER A 170 16.74 -1.89 -6.15
CA SER A 170 15.33 -1.68 -5.84
C SER A 170 14.61 -2.93 -5.33
N VAL A 171 13.60 -2.70 -4.51
CA VAL A 171 12.61 -3.72 -4.13
C VAL A 171 11.22 -3.18 -4.43
N SER A 172 10.58 -3.73 -5.46
CA SER A 172 9.18 -3.45 -5.79
C SER A 172 8.27 -4.40 -5.00
N LEU A 173 7.41 -3.84 -4.18
CA LEU A 173 6.49 -4.60 -3.34
C LEU A 173 5.08 -4.53 -3.94
N ARG A 174 4.58 -5.65 -4.47
CA ARG A 174 3.23 -5.78 -5.03
C ARG A 174 2.24 -6.05 -3.92
N TYR A 175 1.54 -5.00 -3.47
CA TYR A 175 0.55 -5.11 -2.40
C TYR A 175 -0.74 -5.74 -2.91
N PHE A 176 -1.28 -6.69 -2.13
CA PHE A 176 -2.68 -7.10 -2.23
C PHE A 176 -3.56 -6.13 -1.44
N ASN A 177 -4.72 -6.54 -0.95
CA ASN A 177 -5.64 -5.61 -0.31
C ASN A 177 -5.18 -5.24 1.11
N VAL A 178 -4.66 -4.04 1.28
CA VAL A 178 -4.23 -3.54 2.59
C VAL A 178 -5.43 -3.14 3.42
N ALA A 179 -5.48 -3.59 4.67
CA ALA A 179 -6.60 -3.36 5.58
C ALA A 179 -6.16 -3.23 7.03
N GLY A 180 -7.10 -2.83 7.90
CA GLY A 180 -6.85 -2.68 9.33
C GLY A 180 -6.37 -1.29 9.71
N SER A 181 -6.08 -1.12 10.99
CA SER A 181 -5.67 0.15 11.60
C SER A 181 -4.54 -0.10 12.59
N HIS A 182 -3.91 0.97 13.05
CA HIS A 182 -2.91 0.83 14.11
C HIS A 182 -3.58 0.35 15.40
N PRO A 183 -2.99 -0.58 16.16
CA PRO A 183 -3.60 -1.13 17.38
C PRO A 183 -3.96 -0.08 18.46
N SER A 184 -3.35 1.12 18.42
CA SER A 184 -3.74 2.24 19.29
C SER A 184 -5.11 2.82 18.98
N GLY A 185 -5.69 2.53 17.80
CA GLY A 185 -6.90 3.16 17.28
C GLY A 185 -6.74 4.62 16.88
N LEU A 186 -5.54 5.19 16.92
CA LEU A 186 -5.28 6.59 16.53
C LEU A 186 -5.05 6.74 15.04
N LEU A 187 -4.48 5.74 14.38
CA LEU A 187 -4.10 5.79 12.98
C LEU A 187 -4.86 4.75 12.16
N PHE A 188 -5.61 5.19 11.16
CA PHE A 188 -6.50 4.36 10.34
C PHE A 188 -6.64 4.93 8.92
N ASP A 189 -7.20 4.13 8.00
CA ASP A 189 -7.58 4.65 6.67
C ASP A 189 -8.71 5.69 6.86
N ASN A 190 -8.57 6.85 6.20
CA ASN A 190 -9.58 7.89 6.34
C ASN A 190 -10.87 7.48 5.61
N VAL A 191 -11.78 6.90 6.36
CA VAL A 191 -13.04 6.32 5.86
C VAL A 191 -13.91 7.38 5.17
N LEU A 192 -13.82 8.64 5.62
CA LEU A 192 -14.68 9.72 5.14
C LEU A 192 -14.15 10.37 3.85
N ALA A 193 -12.86 10.23 3.54
CA ALA A 193 -12.21 11.04 2.50
C ALA A 193 -12.17 10.42 1.10
N SER A 194 -12.71 9.21 0.84
CA SER A 194 -12.75 8.59 -0.50
C SER A 194 -12.40 7.09 -0.57
N SER A 195 -12.18 6.43 0.57
CA SER A 195 -11.88 4.99 0.51
C SER A 195 -13.17 4.21 0.24
N ASN A 196 -13.22 3.52 -0.91
CA ASN A 196 -14.29 2.58 -1.28
C ASN A 196 -13.89 1.12 -0.96
N SER A 197 -12.99 0.91 0.02
CA SER A 197 -12.58 -0.42 0.45
C SER A 197 -13.71 -1.12 1.21
N LEU A 198 -13.74 -2.45 1.18
CA LEU A 198 -14.73 -3.24 1.94
C LEU A 198 -14.75 -2.85 3.43
N PHE A 199 -13.57 -2.68 4.03
CA PHE A 199 -13.44 -2.30 5.45
C PHE A 199 -13.96 -0.89 5.75
N SER A 200 -13.72 0.06 4.84
CA SER A 200 -14.27 1.41 4.95
C SER A 200 -15.80 1.41 4.86
N GLU A 201 -16.36 0.66 3.91
CA GLU A 201 -17.83 0.57 3.75
C GLU A 201 -18.49 -0.12 4.96
N ILE A 202 -17.88 -1.16 5.53
CA ILE A 202 -18.33 -1.78 6.78
C ILE A 202 -18.30 -0.75 7.92
N THR A 203 -17.22 0.02 8.03
CA THR A 203 -17.10 1.07 9.06
C THR A 203 -18.20 2.11 8.92
N LYS A 204 -18.49 2.61 7.72
CA LYS A 204 -19.60 3.56 7.47
C LYS A 204 -20.95 3.01 7.90
N VAL A 205 -21.21 1.70 7.71
CA VAL A 205 -22.43 1.06 8.21
C VAL A 205 -22.43 0.99 9.74
N LEU A 206 -21.31 0.68 10.36
CA LEU A 206 -21.20 0.55 11.81
C LEU A 206 -21.37 1.89 12.55
N ILE A 207 -20.89 2.99 11.97
CA ILE A 207 -21.06 4.34 12.53
C ILE A 207 -22.38 5.02 12.11
N GLY A 208 -23.18 4.36 11.26
CA GLY A 208 -24.52 4.84 10.87
C GLY A 208 -24.54 5.82 9.69
N GLU A 209 -23.43 6.00 8.98
CA GLU A 209 -23.39 6.83 7.75
C GLU A 209 -24.08 6.14 6.58
N ASN A 210 -23.94 4.81 6.49
CA ASN A 210 -24.62 3.99 5.49
C ASN A 210 -25.64 3.06 6.16
N ASN A 211 -26.80 2.90 5.54
CA ASN A 211 -27.85 1.98 6.04
C ASN A 211 -27.51 0.51 5.82
N SER A 212 -26.71 0.19 4.79
CA SER A 212 -26.35 -1.19 4.45
C SER A 212 -25.09 -1.24 3.61
N LEU A 213 -24.34 -2.35 3.73
CA LEU A 213 -23.20 -2.69 2.90
C LEU A 213 -23.68 -3.19 1.53
N SER A 214 -23.08 -2.74 0.43
CA SER A 214 -23.28 -3.29 -0.90
C SER A 214 -22.26 -4.41 -1.18
N ILE A 215 -22.75 -5.62 -1.45
CA ILE A 215 -21.95 -6.78 -1.86
C ILE A 215 -22.07 -6.93 -3.38
N TYR A 216 -20.94 -6.84 -4.10
CA TYR A 216 -20.90 -6.80 -5.56
C TYR A 216 -20.82 -8.19 -6.17
N GLY A 217 -21.99 -8.79 -6.37
CA GLY A 217 -22.19 -10.15 -6.88
C GLY A 217 -22.05 -11.22 -5.80
N ASP A 218 -22.96 -12.20 -5.86
CA ASP A 218 -22.96 -13.41 -5.04
C ASP A 218 -23.06 -14.69 -5.92
N ASP A 219 -22.77 -14.52 -7.19
CA ASP A 219 -22.83 -15.54 -8.25
C ASP A 219 -21.44 -15.87 -8.82
N TRP A 220 -20.34 -15.51 -8.12
CA TRP A 220 -18.98 -15.89 -8.48
C TRP A 220 -18.79 -17.40 -8.27
N GLY A 221 -17.93 -18.04 -9.09
CA GLY A 221 -17.57 -19.46 -8.93
C GLY A 221 -16.69 -19.73 -7.70
N THR A 222 -17.06 -19.21 -6.53
CA THR A 222 -16.33 -19.30 -5.26
C THR A 222 -17.13 -20.09 -4.23
N ARG A 223 -16.55 -20.35 -3.04
CA ARG A 223 -17.17 -21.21 -2.01
C ARG A 223 -18.47 -20.69 -1.41
N ASP A 224 -18.75 -19.38 -1.50
CA ASP A 224 -19.98 -18.75 -1.00
C ASP A 224 -20.64 -17.80 -2.01
N GLY A 225 -20.14 -17.79 -3.24
CA GLY A 225 -20.64 -16.95 -4.31
C GLY A 225 -20.06 -15.52 -4.34
N THR A 226 -19.42 -15.03 -3.26
CA THR A 226 -18.79 -13.71 -3.25
C THR A 226 -17.33 -13.78 -3.68
N CYS A 227 -16.74 -12.65 -4.11
CA CYS A 227 -15.35 -12.64 -4.54
C CYS A 227 -14.38 -12.93 -3.37
N ILE A 228 -13.23 -13.54 -3.72
CA ILE A 228 -12.16 -13.86 -2.78
C ILE A 228 -11.03 -12.84 -2.96
N ARG A 229 -10.56 -12.26 -1.84
CA ARG A 229 -9.43 -11.32 -1.80
C ARG A 229 -8.45 -11.69 -0.70
N ASP A 230 -7.22 -11.27 -0.87
CA ASP A 230 -6.15 -11.35 0.12
C ASP A 230 -6.12 -10.05 0.92
N TYR A 231 -6.43 -10.12 2.20
CA TYR A 231 -6.40 -8.95 3.08
C TYR A 231 -5.17 -9.01 3.97
N LEU A 232 -4.27 -8.04 3.76
CA LEU A 232 -3.03 -7.90 4.53
C LEU A 232 -3.17 -6.77 5.55
N HIS A 233 -2.82 -7.05 6.80
CA HIS A 233 -2.83 -6.02 7.83
C HIS A 233 -1.76 -4.95 7.56
N VAL A 234 -2.13 -3.68 7.66
CA VAL A 234 -1.25 -2.54 7.39
C VAL A 234 0.03 -2.53 8.22
N SER A 235 -0.03 -3.01 9.48
CA SER A 235 1.18 -3.14 10.32
C SER A 235 2.13 -4.24 9.83
N ASP A 236 1.62 -5.34 9.26
CA ASP A 236 2.48 -6.36 8.66
C ASP A 236 3.08 -5.86 7.35
N LEU A 237 2.30 -5.12 6.54
CA LEU A 237 2.81 -4.43 5.36
C LEU A 237 3.96 -3.47 5.73
N ALA A 238 3.78 -2.65 6.78
CA ALA A 238 4.81 -1.72 7.24
C ALA A 238 6.11 -2.45 7.62
N LYS A 239 6.00 -3.58 8.32
CA LYS A 239 7.16 -4.44 8.64
C LYS A 239 7.79 -5.05 7.39
N GLY A 240 7.00 -5.35 6.35
CA GLY A 240 7.52 -5.79 5.05
C GLY A 240 8.48 -4.77 4.44
N HIS A 241 8.21 -3.46 4.58
CA HIS A 241 9.11 -2.41 4.12
C HIS A 241 10.43 -2.37 4.88
N LEU A 242 10.41 -2.63 6.20
CA LEU A 242 11.63 -2.74 6.98
C LEU A 242 12.48 -3.93 6.54
N ASN A 243 11.85 -5.03 6.19
CA ASN A 243 12.55 -6.20 5.66
C ASN A 243 13.11 -5.94 4.24
N ALA A 244 12.39 -5.18 3.40
CA ALA A 244 12.89 -4.75 2.10
C ALA A 244 14.11 -3.82 2.23
N LEU A 245 14.14 -2.91 3.20
CA LEU A 245 15.34 -2.10 3.49
C LEU A 245 16.53 -2.97 3.90
N LYS A 246 16.31 -3.99 4.76
CA LYS A 246 17.37 -4.94 5.15
C LYS A 246 17.88 -5.75 3.96
N LEU A 247 17.01 -6.13 3.03
CA LEU A 247 17.40 -6.81 1.78
C LEU A 247 18.32 -5.91 0.95
N LEU A 248 17.99 -4.63 0.81
CA LEU A 248 18.83 -3.64 0.11
C LEU A 248 20.16 -3.36 0.82
N ASP A 249 20.24 -3.55 2.14
CA ASP A 249 21.48 -3.40 2.92
C ASP A 249 22.33 -4.66 2.92
N GLY A 250 21.74 -5.81 2.62
CA GLY A 250 22.45 -7.04 2.32
C GLY A 250 23.17 -6.95 0.96
N ALA A 251 23.94 -7.96 0.61
CA ALA A 251 24.74 -7.99 -0.62
C ALA A 251 23.88 -8.24 -1.90
N ALA A 252 22.61 -7.90 -1.91
CA ALA A 252 21.73 -8.13 -3.04
C ALA A 252 21.76 -6.93 -3.99
N ASP A 253 22.51 -7.04 -5.09
CA ASP A 253 22.48 -6.07 -6.18
C ASP A 253 21.35 -6.41 -7.16
N GLY A 254 20.69 -5.37 -7.70
CA GLY A 254 19.68 -5.48 -8.74
C GLY A 254 18.29 -5.01 -8.33
N SER A 255 17.31 -5.45 -9.11
CA SER A 255 15.88 -5.14 -8.90
C SER A 255 15.13 -6.41 -8.49
N PHE A 256 14.43 -6.35 -7.36
CA PHE A 256 13.59 -7.42 -6.85
C PHE A 256 12.12 -7.02 -6.93
N THR A 257 11.27 -7.96 -7.33
CA THR A 257 9.82 -7.78 -7.30
C THR A 257 9.22 -8.87 -6.42
N LEU A 258 8.45 -8.49 -5.39
CA LEU A 258 7.96 -9.41 -4.37
C LEU A 258 6.50 -9.12 -4.02
N ASN A 259 5.71 -10.17 -3.86
CA ASN A 259 4.33 -10.06 -3.40
C ASN A 259 4.25 -9.81 -1.89
N LEU A 260 3.46 -8.84 -1.50
CA LEU A 260 3.08 -8.60 -0.11
C LEU A 260 1.57 -8.84 0.07
N GLY A 261 1.24 -10.01 0.56
CA GLY A 261 -0.11 -10.45 0.88
C GLY A 261 -0.13 -11.29 2.16
N SER A 262 -1.32 -11.68 2.59
CA SER A 262 -1.48 -12.64 3.68
C SER A 262 -1.26 -14.09 3.20
N GLY A 263 -1.38 -14.34 1.91
CA GLY A 263 -1.39 -15.67 1.30
C GLY A 263 -2.70 -16.44 1.55
N VAL A 264 -3.70 -15.79 2.13
CA VAL A 264 -4.99 -16.39 2.48
C VAL A 264 -6.13 -15.64 1.78
N GLY A 265 -6.84 -16.34 0.90
CA GLY A 265 -8.02 -15.78 0.24
C GLY A 265 -9.25 -15.81 1.15
N GLN A 266 -9.84 -14.64 1.43
CA GLN A 266 -11.06 -14.47 2.22
C GLN A 266 -12.20 -14.00 1.33
N THR A 267 -13.41 -14.55 1.52
CA THR A 267 -14.63 -14.10 0.85
C THR A 267 -15.19 -12.85 1.53
N VAL A 268 -16.10 -12.14 0.83
CA VAL A 268 -16.76 -10.97 1.43
C VAL A 268 -17.63 -11.37 2.63
N TYR A 269 -18.34 -12.50 2.54
CA TYR A 269 -19.16 -12.99 3.66
C TYR A 269 -18.34 -13.42 4.86
N GLU A 270 -17.13 -13.98 4.66
CA GLU A 270 -16.21 -14.29 5.76
C GLU A 270 -15.75 -13.02 6.48
N VAL A 271 -15.43 -11.95 5.74
CA VAL A 271 -15.09 -10.65 6.34
C VAL A 271 -16.25 -10.06 7.12
N VAL A 272 -17.46 -10.05 6.54
CA VAL A 272 -18.68 -9.56 7.22
C VAL A 272 -18.95 -10.35 8.50
N SER A 273 -18.88 -11.67 8.42
CA SER A 273 -19.09 -12.55 9.59
C SER A 273 -18.08 -12.31 10.71
N ALA A 274 -16.79 -12.12 10.35
CA ALA A 274 -15.76 -11.79 11.32
C ALA A 274 -16.04 -10.46 12.04
N TYR A 275 -16.49 -9.45 11.29
CA TYR A 275 -16.89 -8.17 11.87
C TYR A 275 -18.12 -8.27 12.78
N GLU A 276 -19.16 -9.01 12.36
CA GLU A 276 -20.36 -9.24 13.18
C GLU A 276 -20.01 -9.87 14.52
N GLY A 277 -19.07 -10.85 14.51
CA GLY A 277 -18.58 -11.48 15.73
C GLY A 277 -17.90 -10.52 16.69
N ILE A 278 -17.16 -9.54 16.15
CA ILE A 278 -16.43 -8.53 16.94
C ILE A 278 -17.37 -7.41 17.41
N ALA A 279 -18.25 -6.93 16.51
CA ALA A 279 -19.17 -5.84 16.79
C ALA A 279 -20.34 -6.27 17.71
N GLY A 280 -20.58 -7.57 17.87
CA GLY A 280 -21.71 -8.12 18.64
C GLY A 280 -23.09 -7.80 18.04
N ARG A 281 -23.13 -7.37 16.76
CA ARG A 281 -24.36 -7.03 16.04
C ARG A 281 -24.27 -7.36 14.57
N LYS A 282 -25.43 -7.55 13.92
CA LYS A 282 -25.50 -7.77 12.49
C LYS A 282 -25.15 -6.52 11.69
N ILE A 283 -24.48 -6.73 10.55
CA ILE A 283 -24.18 -5.70 9.57
C ILE A 283 -25.20 -5.85 8.44
N PRO A 284 -26.15 -4.91 8.27
CA PRO A 284 -27.09 -4.93 7.16
C PRO A 284 -26.35 -4.90 5.83
N TRP A 285 -26.69 -5.79 4.91
CA TRP A 285 -26.12 -5.80 3.57
C TRP A 285 -27.16 -6.11 2.49
N LYS A 286 -26.81 -5.78 1.26
CA LYS A 286 -27.60 -6.13 0.06
C LYS A 286 -26.65 -6.53 -1.07
N VAL A 287 -27.06 -7.50 -1.88
CA VAL A 287 -26.34 -7.85 -3.10
C VAL A 287 -26.70 -6.86 -4.21
N VAL A 288 -25.69 -6.43 -4.94
CA VAL A 288 -25.79 -5.57 -6.13
C VAL A 288 -25.01 -6.20 -7.29
N SER A 289 -25.17 -5.69 -8.50
CA SER A 289 -24.43 -6.19 -9.68
C SER A 289 -22.93 -6.14 -9.48
N ARG A 290 -22.20 -7.08 -10.08
CA ARG A 290 -20.72 -7.09 -10.08
C ARG A 290 -20.17 -5.76 -10.58
N ARG A 291 -19.05 -5.33 -10.04
CA ARG A 291 -18.30 -4.19 -10.59
C ARG A 291 -17.60 -4.62 -11.87
N VAL A 292 -17.56 -3.74 -12.85
CA VAL A 292 -16.76 -3.94 -14.07
C VAL A 292 -15.27 -3.99 -13.69
N GLY A 293 -14.56 -5.00 -14.18
CA GLY A 293 -13.13 -5.17 -13.87
C GLY A 293 -12.83 -5.93 -12.56
N ASP A 294 -13.88 -6.37 -11.81
CA ASP A 294 -13.64 -7.25 -10.65
C ASP A 294 -13.33 -8.69 -11.12
N VAL A 295 -12.45 -9.36 -10.37
CA VAL A 295 -12.11 -10.78 -10.55
C VAL A 295 -12.72 -11.63 -9.44
N GLY A 296 -13.07 -12.90 -9.75
CA GLY A 296 -13.65 -13.81 -8.75
C GLY A 296 -12.70 -14.14 -7.62
N VAL A 297 -11.40 -14.38 -7.91
CA VAL A 297 -10.41 -14.84 -6.93
C VAL A 297 -9.08 -14.11 -7.15
N SER A 298 -8.54 -13.48 -6.10
CA SER A 298 -7.22 -12.84 -6.13
C SER A 298 -6.57 -12.90 -4.75
N PHE A 299 -5.52 -13.74 -4.60
CA PHE A 299 -4.69 -13.81 -3.39
C PHE A 299 -3.24 -14.20 -3.74
N ALA A 300 -2.30 -13.80 -2.88
CA ALA A 300 -0.86 -13.92 -3.11
C ALA A 300 -0.32 -15.33 -2.91
N ASP A 301 0.66 -15.68 -3.71
CA ASP A 301 1.70 -16.61 -3.28
C ASP A 301 2.81 -15.81 -2.58
N THR A 302 3.06 -16.09 -1.30
CA THR A 302 4.01 -15.36 -0.45
C THR A 302 5.33 -16.09 -0.23
N ARG A 303 5.54 -17.24 -0.89
CA ARG A 303 6.72 -18.09 -0.68
C ARG A 303 8.01 -17.39 -1.03
N LEU A 304 8.05 -16.69 -2.17
CA LEU A 304 9.24 -15.97 -2.61
C LEU A 304 9.60 -14.85 -1.63
N CYS A 305 8.63 -14.07 -1.20
CA CYS A 305 8.82 -13.01 -0.23
C CYS A 305 9.40 -13.56 1.10
N THR A 306 8.86 -14.68 1.60
CA THR A 306 9.39 -15.35 2.80
C THR A 306 10.83 -15.82 2.60
N GLN A 307 11.13 -16.42 1.47
CA GLN A 307 12.47 -16.94 1.16
C GLN A 307 13.51 -15.81 1.02
N VAL A 308 13.18 -14.72 0.32
CA VAL A 308 14.12 -13.65 -0.02
C VAL A 308 14.26 -12.63 1.11
N MET A 309 13.16 -12.22 1.76
CA MET A 309 13.18 -11.20 2.81
C MET A 309 13.08 -11.75 4.22
N GLY A 310 12.82 -13.06 4.41
CA GLY A 310 12.53 -13.64 5.72
C GLY A 310 11.25 -13.07 6.36
N TRP A 311 10.37 -12.47 5.54
CA TRP A 311 9.13 -11.85 6.00
C TRP A 311 7.93 -12.78 5.80
N SER A 312 7.04 -12.77 6.76
CA SER A 312 5.71 -13.38 6.65
C SER A 312 4.71 -12.60 7.48
N PRO A 313 3.44 -12.53 7.03
CA PRO A 313 2.38 -11.86 7.79
C PRO A 313 2.16 -12.57 9.12
N LYS A 314 1.80 -11.82 10.16
CA LYS A 314 1.55 -12.32 11.51
C LYS A 314 0.11 -12.09 11.96
N LYS A 315 -0.53 -11.07 11.40
CA LYS A 315 -1.89 -10.66 11.73
C LYS A 315 -2.91 -11.44 10.90
N THR A 316 -3.98 -11.87 11.56
CA THR A 316 -5.11 -12.59 10.96
C THR A 316 -6.22 -11.63 10.50
N LEU A 317 -7.24 -12.16 9.78
CA LEU A 317 -8.45 -11.41 9.48
C LEU A 317 -9.13 -10.87 10.75
N SER A 318 -9.14 -11.67 11.82
CA SER A 318 -9.69 -11.24 13.12
C SER A 318 -8.93 -10.04 13.68
N ASP A 319 -7.59 -10.03 13.60
CA ASP A 319 -6.79 -8.87 14.04
C ASP A 319 -7.10 -7.62 13.22
N ILE A 320 -7.25 -7.77 11.88
CA ILE A 320 -7.63 -6.67 10.99
C ILE A 320 -8.98 -6.08 11.43
N CYS A 321 -9.98 -6.93 11.66
CA CYS A 321 -11.30 -6.50 12.06
C CYS A 321 -11.31 -5.86 13.46
N ILE A 322 -10.58 -6.42 14.44
CA ILE A 322 -10.46 -5.88 15.80
C ILE A 322 -9.84 -4.47 15.76
N ASP A 323 -8.67 -4.35 15.09
CA ASP A 323 -7.94 -3.10 15.07
C ASP A 323 -8.72 -2.01 14.30
N ASN A 324 -9.46 -2.40 13.24
CA ASN A 324 -10.33 -1.46 12.52
C ASN A 324 -11.59 -1.08 13.33
N TYR A 325 -12.22 -2.03 14.02
CA TYR A 325 -13.41 -1.76 14.83
C TYR A 325 -13.15 -0.78 15.98
N ARG A 326 -11.93 -0.76 16.54
CA ARG A 326 -11.52 0.22 17.56
C ARG A 326 -11.64 1.67 17.10
N THR A 327 -11.60 1.91 15.81
CA THR A 327 -11.74 3.26 15.23
C THR A 327 -13.20 3.70 15.13
N CYS A 328 -14.16 2.75 15.15
CA CYS A 328 -15.60 3.05 15.11
C CYS A 328 -16.13 3.63 16.44
N SER A 329 -15.36 3.55 17.52
CA SER A 329 -15.77 3.94 18.87
C SER A 329 -15.29 5.36 19.24
N LYS A 330 -14.67 6.05 18.30
CA LYS A 330 -14.17 7.42 18.44
C LYS A 330 -14.96 8.36 17.55
#